data_7ea9050405fd0e84d82d0847792766e3
#
_entry.id   7ea9050405fd0e84d82d0847792766e3
#
_cell.length_a   1.000
_cell.length_b   1.000
_cell.length_c   1.000
_cell.angle_alpha   90.00
_cell.angle_beta   90.00
_cell.angle_gamma   90.00
#
_symmetry.space_group_name_H-M   'P 1'
#
loop_
_entity.id
_entity.type
_entity.pdbx_description
1 polymer ?
#
loop_
_entity_poly.entity_id
_entity_poly.type
_entity_poly.pdbx_seq_one_letter_code
_entity_poly.pdbx_strand_id
1 'polypeptide(L)'
;MKSRLLPILLTGMTLGTTWAIRGQFGHEQGAAWAGGIACLFLILFAKRKEWVSGAFKASLLGAIGWGMGGMMSYGQLVGYGRMNDFPNVAYALLTMFIVGGLYGFIGGGLFSLGLQESSWGKKIAWHQLAVEMVAGAVIFYYFVIEQLGMLMTPPRSEAWAVCAGAAIALAYFCYRNGYSAPLKVAIYAGLGGGFGFAFGEVLLVLGAVSELNFNFWNVMEYSLGFFGGIGMAYGVLTADFGSPLPASAPSKSTGAAWPIFGLMALIPFIVWHQSFGEKDQLPAYEVAMPADPAFWANMADTLAFAGFLLTMISGFVISNKWKQRSDAERLQLIKWSAIILFGMYLIYTFLITGAYLSVYRPEQYLYLVNFAVIVALMPACSPVNGLFSYR
;
A
#
# COMPACT_ATOMS: atom_id res chain seq x y z
N MET A 1 10.96 -11.82 20.41
CA MET A 1 11.27 -11.69 18.96
C MET A 1 10.55 -12.71 18.08
N LYS A 2 10.55 -14.02 18.42
CA LYS A 2 9.93 -15.06 17.55
C LYS A 2 8.43 -14.82 17.24
N SER A 3 7.63 -14.28 18.17
CA SER A 3 6.20 -14.02 17.97
C SER A 3 5.88 -12.87 17.00
N ARG A 4 6.84 -11.99 16.68
CA ARG A 4 6.65 -10.84 15.78
C ARG A 4 7.13 -11.10 14.36
N LEU A 5 7.99 -12.10 14.15
CA LEU A 5 8.62 -12.36 12.86
C LEU A 5 7.57 -12.72 11.79
N LEU A 6 6.66 -13.63 12.11
CA LEU A 6 5.62 -14.05 11.16
C LEU A 6 4.72 -12.90 10.72
N PRO A 7 4.12 -12.07 11.59
CA PRO A 7 3.40 -10.86 11.19
C PRO A 7 4.21 -9.90 10.30
N ILE A 8 5.50 -9.71 10.58
CA ILE A 8 6.38 -8.85 9.79
C ILE A 8 6.55 -9.42 8.37
N LEU A 9 6.88 -10.70 8.26
CA LEU A 9 7.07 -11.35 6.96
C LEU A 9 5.78 -11.37 6.13
N LEU A 10 4.65 -11.73 6.75
CA LEU A 10 3.37 -11.76 6.06
C LEU A 10 2.91 -10.36 5.58
N THR A 11 3.21 -9.31 6.35
CA THR A 11 2.94 -7.93 5.90
C THR A 11 3.85 -7.57 4.72
N GLY A 12 5.12 -7.95 4.77
CA GLY A 12 6.05 -7.79 3.64
C GLY A 12 5.53 -8.50 2.40
N MET A 13 5.14 -9.77 2.51
CA MET A 13 4.56 -10.55 1.41
C MET A 13 3.26 -9.91 0.88
N THR A 14 2.40 -9.41 1.76
CA THR A 14 1.14 -8.77 1.36
C THR A 14 1.40 -7.50 0.55
N LEU A 15 2.20 -6.57 1.09
CA LEU A 15 2.51 -5.33 0.38
C LEU A 15 3.38 -5.60 -0.85
N GLY A 16 4.33 -6.53 -0.79
CA GLY A 16 5.16 -6.92 -1.95
C GLY A 16 4.32 -7.41 -3.11
N THR A 17 3.40 -8.36 -2.85
CA THR A 17 2.51 -8.90 -3.88
C THR A 17 1.60 -7.82 -4.47
N THR A 18 0.91 -7.06 -3.62
CA THR A 18 -0.02 -6.03 -4.08
C THR A 18 0.72 -4.86 -4.74
N TRP A 19 1.96 -4.58 -4.34
CA TRP A 19 2.79 -3.56 -4.96
C TRP A 19 3.29 -3.97 -6.35
N ALA A 20 3.70 -5.22 -6.53
CA ALA A 20 4.07 -5.74 -7.85
C ALA A 20 2.90 -5.70 -8.86
N ILE A 21 1.67 -5.84 -8.37
CA ILE A 21 0.45 -5.74 -9.18
C ILE A 21 0.11 -4.28 -9.53
N ARG A 22 0.38 -3.32 -8.64
CA ARG A 22 -0.12 -1.94 -8.71
C ARG A 22 0.16 -1.20 -10.01
N GLY A 23 1.31 -1.47 -10.63
CA GLY A 23 1.74 -0.81 -11.87
C GLY A 23 0.78 -1.00 -13.04
N GLN A 24 -0.07 -2.03 -12.97
CA GLN A 24 -1.08 -2.35 -13.97
C GLN A 24 -2.34 -1.47 -13.83
N PHE A 25 -2.54 -0.81 -12.68
CA PHE A 25 -3.77 -0.10 -12.32
C PHE A 25 -3.56 1.39 -12.07
N GLY A 26 -2.51 1.96 -12.65
CA GLY A 26 -2.11 3.33 -12.38
C GLY A 26 -1.30 3.48 -11.09
N HIS A 27 -0.48 4.52 -11.07
CA HIS A 27 0.51 4.66 -10.02
C HIS A 27 -0.11 5.06 -8.67
N GLU A 28 -1.10 5.96 -8.66
CA GLU A 28 -1.74 6.50 -7.46
C GLU A 28 -2.78 5.54 -6.89
N GLN A 29 -3.78 5.19 -7.70
CA GLN A 29 -4.90 4.35 -7.25
C GLN A 29 -4.49 2.90 -7.02
N GLY A 30 -3.57 2.35 -7.83
CA GLY A 30 -2.99 1.03 -7.60
C GLY A 30 -2.21 0.99 -6.28
N ALA A 31 -1.38 2.00 -6.00
CA ALA A 31 -0.65 2.11 -4.73
C ALA A 31 -1.59 2.31 -3.53
N ALA A 32 -2.68 3.08 -3.70
CA ALA A 32 -3.69 3.25 -2.66
C ALA A 32 -4.37 1.92 -2.31
N TRP A 33 -4.75 1.13 -3.32
CA TRP A 33 -5.36 -0.18 -3.07
C TRP A 33 -4.37 -1.14 -2.39
N ALA A 34 -3.12 -1.22 -2.89
CA ALA A 34 -2.06 -2.04 -2.29
C ALA A 34 -1.79 -1.67 -0.83
N GLY A 35 -1.61 -0.38 -0.54
CA GLY A 35 -1.40 0.13 0.82
C GLY A 35 -2.59 -0.15 1.74
N GLY A 36 -3.83 0.03 1.27
CA GLY A 36 -5.04 -0.26 2.03
C GLY A 36 -5.15 -1.74 2.41
N ILE A 37 -4.88 -2.66 1.48
CA ILE A 37 -4.84 -4.11 1.73
C ILE A 37 -3.79 -4.42 2.79
N ALA A 38 -2.55 -3.95 2.60
CA ALA A 38 -1.45 -4.26 3.53
C ALA A 38 -1.72 -3.76 4.95
N CYS A 39 -2.33 -2.58 5.10
CA CYS A 39 -2.72 -2.02 6.39
C CYS A 39 -3.81 -2.86 7.09
N LEU A 40 -4.84 -3.33 6.35
CA LEU A 40 -5.86 -4.23 6.91
C LEU A 40 -5.24 -5.55 7.38
N PHE A 41 -4.38 -6.17 6.57
CA PHE A 41 -3.71 -7.41 6.94
C PHE A 41 -2.77 -7.23 8.14
N LEU A 42 -2.04 -6.11 8.23
CA LEU A 42 -1.18 -5.83 9.38
C LEU A 42 -1.99 -5.73 10.69
N ILE A 43 -3.16 -5.10 10.68
CA ILE A 43 -4.06 -5.06 11.82
C ILE A 43 -4.51 -6.48 12.22
N LEU A 44 -4.86 -7.31 11.23
CA LEU A 44 -5.24 -8.71 11.44
C LEU A 44 -4.10 -9.55 12.03
N PHE A 45 -2.87 -9.35 11.56
CA PHE A 45 -1.69 -10.07 12.06
C PHE A 45 -1.28 -9.62 13.45
N ALA A 46 -1.43 -8.32 13.76
CA ALA A 46 -1.10 -7.75 15.07
C ALA A 46 -2.07 -8.18 16.16
N LYS A 47 -3.33 -8.45 15.82
CA LYS A 47 -4.41 -8.89 16.73
C LYS A 47 -4.56 -8.00 17.98
N ARG A 48 -4.44 -6.67 17.83
CA ARG A 48 -4.60 -5.71 18.92
C ARG A 48 -6.04 -5.18 18.94
N LYS A 49 -6.72 -5.37 20.10
CA LYS A 49 -8.15 -5.01 20.26
C LYS A 49 -8.41 -3.53 20.06
N GLU A 50 -7.53 -2.68 20.58
CA GLU A 50 -7.63 -1.23 20.49
C GLU A 50 -7.64 -0.70 19.06
N TRP A 51 -7.16 -1.47 18.09
CA TRP A 51 -7.14 -1.07 16.68
C TRP A 51 -8.36 -1.51 15.88
N VAL A 52 -9.16 -2.43 16.42
CA VAL A 52 -10.31 -3.00 15.70
C VAL A 52 -11.33 -1.93 15.32
N SER A 53 -11.69 -1.06 16.27
CA SER A 53 -12.71 -0.02 16.01
C SER A 53 -12.31 1.00 14.96
N GLY A 54 -11.02 1.32 14.84
CA GLY A 54 -10.45 2.28 13.88
C GLY A 54 -9.81 1.65 12.65
N ALA A 55 -9.91 0.33 12.48
CA ALA A 55 -9.17 -0.41 11.45
C ALA A 55 -9.36 0.14 10.04
N PHE A 56 -10.60 0.35 9.62
CA PHE A 56 -10.89 0.89 8.28
C PHE A 56 -10.40 2.32 8.10
N LYS A 57 -10.50 3.17 9.14
CA LYS A 57 -9.98 4.54 9.07
C LYS A 57 -8.47 4.54 8.94
N ALA A 58 -7.77 3.79 9.77
CA ALA A 58 -6.32 3.69 9.70
C ALA A 58 -5.86 3.13 8.34
N SER A 59 -6.54 2.09 7.83
CA SER A 59 -6.20 1.50 6.53
C SER A 59 -6.49 2.43 5.35
N LEU A 60 -7.56 3.23 5.40
CA LEU A 60 -7.82 4.26 4.38
C LEU A 60 -6.75 5.36 4.40
N LEU A 61 -6.30 5.78 5.60
CA LEU A 61 -5.21 6.74 5.74
C LEU A 61 -3.89 6.18 5.18
N GLY A 62 -3.61 4.89 5.44
CA GLY A 62 -2.50 4.19 4.80
C GLY A 62 -2.64 4.13 3.28
N ALA A 63 -3.83 3.79 2.78
CA ALA A 63 -4.12 3.80 1.34
C ALA A 63 -3.85 5.19 0.72
N ILE A 64 -4.34 6.25 1.34
CA ILE A 64 -4.08 7.63 0.90
C ILE A 64 -2.57 7.91 0.89
N GLY A 65 -1.85 7.55 1.95
CA GLY A 65 -0.42 7.83 2.06
C GLY A 65 0.43 7.09 1.03
N TRP A 66 0.18 5.79 0.81
CA TRP A 66 0.85 5.03 -0.24
C TRP A 66 0.45 5.53 -1.63
N GLY A 67 -0.82 5.91 -1.84
CA GLY A 67 -1.32 6.48 -3.08
C GLY A 67 -0.71 7.84 -3.41
N MET A 68 -0.50 8.71 -2.42
CA MET A 68 0.20 10.00 -2.62
C MET A 68 1.59 9.80 -3.20
N GLY A 69 2.33 8.81 -2.71
CA GLY A 69 3.61 8.45 -3.29
C GLY A 69 3.53 8.09 -4.78
N GLY A 70 2.40 7.57 -5.25
CA GLY A 70 2.17 7.21 -6.65
C GLY A 70 2.38 8.33 -7.65
N MET A 71 2.28 9.60 -7.23
CA MET A 71 2.57 10.76 -8.08
C MET A 71 4.04 10.82 -8.54
N MET A 72 4.97 10.17 -7.84
CA MET A 72 6.39 10.24 -8.14
C MET A 72 6.76 9.43 -9.37
N SER A 73 7.47 10.07 -10.30
CA SER A 73 8.07 9.40 -11.45
C SER A 73 9.43 8.78 -11.07
N TYR A 74 9.73 7.61 -11.60
CA TYR A 74 11.03 6.92 -11.37
C TYR A 74 11.57 6.20 -12.61
N GLY A 75 10.85 6.20 -13.72
CA GLY A 75 11.29 5.53 -14.96
C GLY A 75 12.65 6.02 -15.46
N GLN A 76 12.95 7.32 -15.32
CA GLN A 76 14.26 7.88 -15.67
C GLN A 76 15.36 7.36 -14.74
N LEU A 77 15.05 7.20 -13.44
CA LEU A 77 16.00 6.69 -12.45
C LEU A 77 16.39 5.25 -12.74
N VAL A 78 15.43 4.41 -13.15
CA VAL A 78 15.69 3.05 -13.64
C VAL A 78 16.62 3.08 -14.87
N GLY A 79 16.46 4.06 -15.77
CA GLY A 79 17.36 4.26 -16.91
C GLY A 79 18.82 4.51 -16.47
N TYR A 80 19.02 5.37 -15.48
CA TYR A 80 20.35 5.63 -14.90
C TYR A 80 20.95 4.37 -14.23
N GLY A 81 20.13 3.57 -13.56
CA GLY A 81 20.57 2.32 -12.93
C GLY A 81 21.11 1.27 -13.89
N ARG A 82 20.75 1.36 -15.17
CA ARG A 82 21.20 0.45 -16.23
C ARG A 82 22.43 0.94 -17.01
N MET A 83 22.97 2.09 -16.65
CA MET A 83 24.18 2.62 -17.31
C MET A 83 25.44 1.87 -16.87
N ASN A 84 26.51 2.00 -17.69
CA ASN A 84 27.78 1.31 -17.47
C ASN A 84 28.81 2.17 -16.70
N ASP A 85 28.36 3.23 -16.02
CA ASP A 85 29.24 4.11 -15.26
C ASP A 85 28.73 4.27 -13.81
N PHE A 86 29.68 4.29 -12.88
CA PHE A 86 29.39 4.34 -11.45
C PHE A 86 28.61 5.58 -11.00
N PRO A 87 28.89 6.81 -11.48
CA PRO A 87 28.13 7.99 -11.05
C PRO A 87 26.63 7.89 -11.33
N ASN A 88 26.24 7.44 -12.53
CA ASN A 88 24.83 7.28 -12.90
C ASN A 88 24.15 6.17 -12.09
N VAL A 89 24.80 5.02 -11.91
CA VAL A 89 24.27 3.92 -11.08
C VAL A 89 24.12 4.37 -9.63
N ALA A 90 25.13 5.04 -9.05
CA ALA A 90 25.05 5.55 -7.68
C ALA A 90 23.94 6.59 -7.52
N TYR A 91 23.77 7.47 -8.49
CA TYR A 91 22.67 8.43 -8.53
C TYR A 91 21.30 7.72 -8.55
N ALA A 92 21.14 6.72 -9.42
CA ALA A 92 19.91 5.93 -9.50
C ALA A 92 19.57 5.27 -8.17
N LEU A 93 20.53 4.56 -7.56
CA LEU A 93 20.29 3.86 -6.29
C LEU A 93 19.94 4.83 -5.15
N LEU A 94 20.60 5.99 -5.08
CA LEU A 94 20.30 7.02 -4.08
C LEU A 94 18.90 7.60 -4.28
N THR A 95 18.57 7.97 -5.50
CA THR A 95 17.28 8.60 -5.82
C THR A 95 16.13 7.59 -5.72
N MET A 96 16.32 6.34 -6.12
CA MET A 96 15.37 5.25 -5.88
C MET A 96 15.15 5.01 -4.38
N PHE A 97 16.23 5.07 -3.56
CA PHE A 97 16.11 5.02 -2.11
C PHE A 97 15.24 6.17 -1.56
N ILE A 98 15.43 7.40 -2.07
CA ILE A 98 14.63 8.57 -1.67
C ILE A 98 13.15 8.35 -2.07
N VAL A 99 12.89 7.98 -3.31
CA VAL A 99 11.52 7.77 -3.81
C VAL A 99 10.81 6.66 -3.04
N GLY A 100 11.43 5.50 -2.89
CA GLY A 100 10.89 4.39 -2.09
C GLY A 100 10.71 4.76 -0.62
N GLY A 101 11.64 5.56 -0.09
CA GLY A 101 11.58 6.11 1.26
C GLY A 101 10.36 7.00 1.49
N LEU A 102 10.05 7.88 0.55
CA LEU A 102 8.88 8.77 0.62
C LEU A 102 7.56 7.99 0.55
N TYR A 103 7.46 6.96 -0.29
CA TYR A 103 6.31 6.04 -0.30
C TYR A 103 6.05 5.46 1.09
N GLY A 104 7.07 4.82 1.65
CA GLY A 104 6.94 4.16 2.95
C GLY A 104 6.70 5.14 4.08
N PHE A 105 7.40 6.29 4.10
CA PHE A 105 7.29 7.29 5.15
C PHE A 105 5.88 7.87 5.24
N ILE A 106 5.32 8.33 4.12
CA ILE A 106 3.97 8.91 4.09
C ILE A 106 2.92 7.83 4.37
N GLY A 107 3.03 6.67 3.70
CA GLY A 107 2.10 5.56 3.85
C GLY A 107 2.05 5.01 5.27
N GLY A 108 3.21 4.66 5.84
CA GLY A 108 3.33 4.17 7.21
C GLY A 108 2.98 5.23 8.25
N GLY A 109 3.34 6.49 8.01
CA GLY A 109 3.06 7.61 8.91
C GLY A 109 1.56 7.89 9.05
N LEU A 110 0.84 8.05 7.94
CA LEU A 110 -0.61 8.29 7.97
C LEU A 110 -1.38 7.08 8.54
N PHE A 111 -0.99 5.86 8.16
CA PHE A 111 -1.57 4.65 8.74
C PHE A 111 -1.43 4.61 10.26
N SER A 112 -0.23 4.85 10.75
CA SER A 112 0.07 4.76 12.18
C SER A 112 -0.54 5.90 13.00
N LEU A 113 -0.74 7.07 12.44
CA LEU A 113 -1.55 8.13 13.07
C LEU A 113 -3.00 7.67 13.27
N GLY A 114 -3.59 6.96 12.30
CA GLY A 114 -4.90 6.34 12.47
C GLY A 114 -4.94 5.29 13.59
N LEU A 115 -3.87 4.49 13.74
CA LEU A 115 -3.73 3.55 14.85
C LEU A 115 -3.57 4.27 16.19
N GLN A 116 -2.81 5.37 16.24
CA GLN A 116 -2.60 6.19 17.43
C GLN A 116 -3.91 6.79 17.93
N GLU A 117 -4.73 7.33 17.02
CA GLU A 117 -6.05 7.86 17.37
C GLU A 117 -6.95 6.78 17.97
N SER A 118 -6.90 5.57 17.43
CA SER A 118 -7.66 4.41 17.94
C SER A 118 -7.18 3.95 19.32
N SER A 119 -5.86 3.95 19.56
CA SER A 119 -5.27 3.53 20.83
C SER A 119 -5.53 4.53 21.96
N TRP A 120 -5.43 5.82 21.70
CA TRP A 120 -5.54 6.85 22.73
C TRP A 120 -6.95 7.38 22.94
N GLY A 121 -7.86 7.14 21.98
CA GLY A 121 -9.19 7.77 21.98
C GLY A 121 -9.16 9.31 21.86
N LYS A 122 -7.97 9.90 21.67
CA LYS A 122 -7.77 11.32 21.47
C LYS A 122 -7.80 11.63 19.97
N LYS A 123 -8.68 12.52 19.56
CA LYS A 123 -8.79 12.93 18.16
C LYS A 123 -7.54 13.63 17.68
N ILE A 124 -7.06 13.23 16.52
CA ILE A 124 -6.00 13.91 15.79
C ILE A 124 -6.61 15.09 15.04
N ALA A 125 -5.89 16.22 14.96
CA ALA A 125 -6.28 17.40 14.21
C ALA A 125 -6.02 17.20 12.71
N TRP A 126 -6.80 16.31 12.07
CA TRP A 126 -6.62 15.89 10.67
C TRP A 126 -6.65 17.05 9.68
N HIS A 127 -7.52 18.06 9.90
CA HIS A 127 -7.58 19.25 9.06
C HIS A 127 -6.28 20.06 9.12
N GLN A 128 -5.67 20.17 10.31
CA GLN A 128 -4.40 20.87 10.49
C GLN A 128 -3.27 20.09 9.79
N LEU A 129 -3.19 18.76 9.97
CA LEU A 129 -2.22 17.93 9.28
C LEU A 129 -2.34 18.06 7.76
N ALA A 130 -3.57 18.01 7.22
CA ALA A 130 -3.80 18.15 5.78
C ALA A 130 -3.30 19.52 5.26
N VAL A 131 -3.62 20.59 5.93
CA VAL A 131 -3.15 21.95 5.56
C VAL A 131 -1.62 22.03 5.64
N GLU A 132 -1.00 21.49 6.69
CA GLU A 132 0.45 21.51 6.85
C GLU A 132 1.16 20.66 5.78
N MET A 133 0.62 19.49 5.44
CA MET A 133 1.17 18.65 4.37
C MET A 133 1.07 19.32 3.00
N VAL A 134 -0.07 19.96 2.70
CA VAL A 134 -0.25 20.71 1.44
C VAL A 134 0.69 21.91 1.39
N ALA A 135 0.74 22.72 2.46
CA ALA A 135 1.65 23.86 2.54
C ALA A 135 3.12 23.43 2.40
N GLY A 136 3.53 22.38 3.13
CA GLY A 136 4.89 21.83 3.02
C GLY A 136 5.21 21.36 1.61
N ALA A 137 4.28 20.66 0.96
CA ALA A 137 4.40 20.19 -0.42
C ALA A 137 4.63 21.35 -1.39
N VAL A 138 3.79 22.39 -1.32
CA VAL A 138 3.87 23.56 -2.19
C VAL A 138 5.18 24.33 -1.95
N ILE A 139 5.49 24.65 -0.68
CA ILE A 139 6.69 25.43 -0.32
C ILE A 139 7.95 24.69 -0.77
N PHE A 140 8.05 23.39 -0.47
CA PHE A 140 9.23 22.61 -0.81
C PHE A 140 9.40 22.46 -2.33
N TYR A 141 8.30 22.22 -3.07
CA TYR A 141 8.34 22.15 -4.52
C TYR A 141 8.86 23.46 -5.12
N TYR A 142 8.25 24.60 -4.80
CA TYR A 142 8.67 25.89 -5.35
C TYR A 142 10.10 26.23 -4.95
N PHE A 143 10.50 25.97 -3.72
CA PHE A 143 11.87 26.26 -3.28
C PHE A 143 12.90 25.37 -3.97
N VAL A 144 12.67 24.06 -3.99
CA VAL A 144 13.68 23.09 -4.48
C VAL A 144 13.68 23.01 -6.01
N ILE A 145 12.49 22.98 -6.64
CA ILE A 145 12.40 22.82 -8.08
C ILE A 145 12.52 24.18 -8.78
N GLU A 146 11.67 25.15 -8.43
CA GLU A 146 11.57 26.40 -9.18
C GLU A 146 12.69 27.39 -8.84
N GLN A 147 13.17 27.44 -7.59
CA GLN A 147 14.22 28.37 -7.19
C GLN A 147 15.62 27.78 -7.29
N LEU A 148 15.81 26.53 -6.86
CA LEU A 148 17.13 25.89 -6.86
C LEU A 148 17.40 25.07 -8.13
N GLY A 149 16.39 24.73 -8.93
CA GLY A 149 16.51 23.92 -10.14
C GLY A 149 16.99 22.49 -9.89
N MET A 150 16.72 21.93 -8.70
CA MET A 150 17.14 20.57 -8.33
C MET A 150 16.18 19.54 -8.91
N LEU A 151 16.34 19.26 -10.21
CA LEU A 151 15.54 18.26 -10.90
C LEU A 151 16.06 16.84 -10.63
N MET A 152 15.16 15.90 -10.40
CA MET A 152 15.50 14.47 -10.21
C MET A 152 15.05 13.62 -11.40
N THR A 153 13.93 13.93 -12.01
CA THR A 153 13.25 13.09 -13.01
C THR A 153 12.87 13.80 -14.32
N PRO A 154 13.67 14.80 -14.83
CA PRO A 154 13.32 15.50 -16.06
C PRO A 154 13.34 14.52 -17.26
N PRO A 155 12.50 14.70 -18.28
CA PRO A 155 11.43 15.72 -18.44
C PRO A 155 10.10 15.33 -17.77
N ARG A 156 10.09 14.37 -16.85
CA ARG A 156 8.92 13.93 -16.12
C ARG A 156 8.59 14.86 -14.96
N SER A 157 7.46 14.57 -14.31
CA SER A 157 7.01 15.32 -13.13
C SER A 157 8.00 15.23 -11.98
N GLU A 158 8.35 16.36 -11.37
CA GLU A 158 9.18 16.46 -10.14
C GLU A 158 8.33 16.29 -8.86
N ALA A 159 7.32 15.44 -8.90
CA ALA A 159 6.41 15.20 -7.77
C ALA A 159 7.09 14.62 -6.53
N TRP A 160 8.34 14.14 -6.64
CA TRP A 160 9.14 13.76 -5.48
C TRP A 160 9.31 14.90 -4.48
N ALA A 161 9.45 16.14 -4.98
CA ALA A 161 9.58 17.31 -4.13
C ALA A 161 8.27 17.63 -3.39
N VAL A 162 7.11 17.42 -4.06
CA VAL A 162 5.78 17.50 -3.42
C VAL A 162 5.68 16.49 -2.27
N CYS A 163 6.05 15.24 -2.53
CA CYS A 163 6.04 14.17 -1.51
C CYS A 163 7.04 14.44 -0.39
N ALA A 164 8.24 14.95 -0.70
CA ALA A 164 9.25 15.30 0.30
C ALA A 164 8.75 16.41 1.24
N GLY A 165 8.17 17.47 0.70
CA GLY A 165 7.57 18.55 1.49
C GLY A 165 6.44 18.07 2.38
N ALA A 166 5.55 17.21 1.85
CA ALA A 166 4.48 16.60 2.63
C ALA A 166 5.02 15.68 3.74
N ALA A 167 6.08 14.90 3.46
CA ALA A 167 6.73 14.03 4.45
C ALA A 167 7.40 14.82 5.57
N ILE A 168 8.08 15.93 5.25
CA ILE A 168 8.68 16.83 6.25
C ILE A 168 7.59 17.43 7.14
N ALA A 169 6.49 17.90 6.56
CA ALA A 169 5.35 18.44 7.32
C ALA A 169 4.73 17.37 8.24
N LEU A 170 4.54 16.13 7.75
CA LEU A 170 4.06 15.00 8.54
C LEU A 170 5.02 14.69 9.71
N ALA A 171 6.33 14.67 9.46
CA ALA A 171 7.34 14.46 10.49
C ALA A 171 7.27 15.56 11.57
N TYR A 172 7.21 16.81 11.15
CA TYR A 172 7.10 17.97 12.04
C TYR A 172 5.81 17.93 12.86
N PHE A 173 4.68 17.62 12.22
CA PHE A 173 3.40 17.44 12.92
C PHE A 173 3.48 16.35 13.99
N CYS A 174 4.06 15.19 13.67
CA CYS A 174 4.26 14.12 14.63
C CYS A 174 5.17 14.54 15.78
N TYR A 175 6.30 15.18 15.48
CA TYR A 175 7.26 15.66 16.48
C TYR A 175 6.64 16.67 17.43
N ARG A 176 6.00 17.72 16.90
CA ARG A 176 5.40 18.81 17.67
C ARG A 176 4.27 18.32 18.59
N ASN A 177 3.50 17.33 18.15
CA ASN A 177 2.37 16.80 18.92
C ASN A 177 2.75 15.59 19.81
N GLY A 178 4.01 15.19 19.86
CA GLY A 178 4.48 14.08 20.68
C GLY A 178 4.04 12.68 20.16
N TYR A 179 3.72 12.56 18.87
CA TYR A 179 3.35 11.29 18.25
C TYR A 179 4.59 10.47 17.88
N SER A 180 5.32 10.01 18.89
CA SER A 180 6.58 9.26 18.72
C SER A 180 6.40 7.91 18.03
N ALA A 181 5.31 7.19 18.32
CA ALA A 181 5.02 5.91 17.69
C ALA A 181 4.73 6.06 16.19
N PRO A 182 3.84 6.96 15.73
CA PRO A 182 3.67 7.26 14.31
C PRO A 182 4.95 7.69 13.59
N LEU A 183 5.74 8.55 14.20
CA LEU A 183 7.02 8.98 13.61
C LEU A 183 7.99 7.80 13.46
N LYS A 184 8.08 6.92 14.47
CA LYS A 184 8.88 5.69 14.40
C LYS A 184 8.42 4.78 13.26
N VAL A 185 7.11 4.58 13.10
CA VAL A 185 6.57 3.76 11.99
C VAL A 185 6.88 4.39 10.63
N ALA A 186 6.71 5.70 10.49
CA ALA A 186 7.04 6.42 9.26
C ALA A 186 8.52 6.23 8.88
N ILE A 187 9.44 6.36 9.84
CA ILE A 187 10.87 6.18 9.62
C ILE A 187 11.19 4.75 9.19
N TYR A 188 10.70 3.72 9.90
CA TYR A 188 11.01 2.33 9.52
C TYR A 188 10.36 1.91 8.20
N ALA A 189 9.13 2.36 7.93
CA ALA A 189 8.48 2.11 6.63
C ALA A 189 9.23 2.83 5.50
N GLY A 190 9.70 4.05 5.75
CA GLY A 190 10.54 4.80 4.82
C GLY A 190 11.88 4.12 4.56
N LEU A 191 12.59 3.70 5.59
CA LEU A 191 13.85 2.96 5.42
C LEU A 191 13.66 1.65 4.67
N GLY A 192 12.58 0.91 4.99
CA GLY A 192 12.24 -0.32 4.28
C GLY A 192 11.89 -0.07 2.81
N GLY A 193 11.04 0.90 2.53
CA GLY A 193 10.66 1.25 1.15
C GLY A 193 11.85 1.76 0.33
N GLY A 194 12.69 2.62 0.93
CA GLY A 194 13.90 3.11 0.30
C GLY A 194 14.88 1.99 -0.04
N PHE A 195 15.23 1.16 0.95
CA PHE A 195 16.08 0.00 0.72
C PHE A 195 15.48 -0.94 -0.33
N GLY A 196 14.18 -1.26 -0.19
CA GLY A 196 13.51 -2.19 -1.10
C GLY A 196 13.49 -1.71 -2.55
N PHE A 197 13.38 -0.40 -2.78
CA PHE A 197 13.39 0.14 -4.13
C PHE A 197 14.80 0.18 -4.74
N ALA A 198 15.78 0.66 -4.00
CA ALA A 198 17.18 0.64 -4.45
C ALA A 198 17.68 -0.80 -4.68
N PHE A 199 17.40 -1.73 -3.78
CA PHE A 199 17.73 -3.14 -3.94
C PHE A 199 16.96 -3.78 -5.10
N GLY A 200 15.71 -3.39 -5.29
CA GLY A 200 14.88 -3.82 -6.42
C GLY A 200 15.49 -3.42 -7.77
N GLU A 201 16.09 -2.23 -7.88
CA GLU A 201 16.83 -1.80 -9.07
C GLU A 201 18.03 -2.71 -9.36
N VAL A 202 18.78 -3.10 -8.33
CA VAL A 202 19.87 -4.07 -8.48
C VAL A 202 19.31 -5.42 -9.01
N LEU A 203 18.20 -5.90 -8.47
CA LEU A 203 17.56 -7.14 -8.95
C LEU A 203 17.09 -7.02 -10.40
N LEU A 204 16.58 -5.85 -10.80
CA LEU A 204 16.15 -5.59 -12.18
C LEU A 204 17.34 -5.66 -13.15
N VAL A 205 18.47 -5.07 -12.80
CA VAL A 205 19.72 -5.11 -13.60
C VAL A 205 20.26 -6.53 -13.66
N LEU A 206 20.33 -7.24 -12.52
CA LEU A 206 20.74 -8.65 -12.49
C LEU A 206 19.84 -9.54 -13.34
N GLY A 207 18.54 -9.26 -13.32
CA GLY A 207 17.58 -9.97 -14.17
C GLY A 207 17.84 -9.76 -15.66
N ALA A 208 18.15 -8.52 -16.05
CA ALA A 208 18.46 -8.19 -17.45
C ALA A 208 19.72 -8.90 -17.97
N VAL A 209 20.73 -9.12 -17.13
CA VAL A 209 21.96 -9.82 -17.53
C VAL A 209 21.89 -11.35 -17.35
N SER A 210 20.88 -11.86 -16.64
CA SER A 210 20.72 -13.30 -16.38
C SER A 210 20.13 -14.08 -17.54
N GLU A 211 19.63 -13.40 -18.58
CA GLU A 211 18.91 -13.98 -19.73
C GLU A 211 17.67 -14.80 -19.36
N LEU A 212 17.21 -14.74 -18.08
CA LEU A 212 16.00 -15.42 -17.64
C LEU A 212 14.76 -14.72 -18.21
N ASN A 213 13.89 -15.49 -18.85
CA ASN A 213 12.62 -14.99 -19.34
C ASN A 213 11.60 -14.85 -18.19
N PHE A 214 11.78 -13.78 -17.40
CA PHE A 214 10.90 -13.43 -16.28
C PHE A 214 10.73 -11.91 -16.19
N ASN A 215 9.61 -11.47 -15.66
CA ASN A 215 9.34 -10.03 -15.51
C ASN A 215 10.06 -9.45 -14.28
N PHE A 216 11.34 -9.08 -14.47
CA PHE A 216 12.14 -8.48 -13.38
C PHE A 216 11.71 -7.08 -12.99
N TRP A 217 10.92 -6.39 -13.79
CA TRP A 217 10.26 -5.16 -13.36
C TRP A 217 9.33 -5.42 -12.17
N ASN A 218 8.54 -6.50 -12.26
CA ASN A 218 7.67 -6.91 -11.14
C ASN A 218 8.48 -7.39 -9.92
N VAL A 219 9.69 -7.94 -10.10
CA VAL A 219 10.59 -8.28 -9.00
C VAL A 219 11.08 -7.02 -8.27
N MET A 220 11.46 -5.97 -9.02
CA MET A 220 11.82 -4.66 -8.45
C MET A 220 10.66 -4.07 -7.65
N GLU A 221 9.48 -4.06 -8.22
CA GLU A 221 8.27 -3.55 -7.54
C GLU A 221 7.92 -4.39 -6.30
N TYR A 222 8.01 -5.72 -6.40
CA TYR A 222 7.82 -6.61 -5.25
C TYR A 222 8.80 -6.29 -4.12
N SER A 223 10.07 -6.04 -4.45
CA SER A 223 11.11 -5.70 -3.49
C SER A 223 10.77 -4.43 -2.71
N LEU A 224 10.35 -3.36 -3.39
CA LEU A 224 9.90 -2.13 -2.73
C LEU A 224 8.76 -2.40 -1.74
N GLY A 225 7.71 -3.08 -2.20
CA GLY A 225 6.56 -3.39 -1.35
C GLY A 225 6.92 -4.32 -0.19
N PHE A 226 7.74 -5.35 -0.44
CA PHE A 226 8.14 -6.33 0.57
C PHE A 226 8.92 -5.69 1.72
N PHE A 227 9.98 -4.93 1.42
CA PHE A 227 10.78 -4.28 2.43
C PHE A 227 10.05 -3.09 3.08
N GLY A 228 9.25 -2.34 2.32
CA GLY A 228 8.37 -1.30 2.84
C GLY A 228 7.34 -1.87 3.83
N GLY A 229 6.73 -3.01 3.51
CA GLY A 229 5.83 -3.75 4.40
C GLY A 229 6.52 -4.30 5.64
N ILE A 230 7.73 -4.84 5.51
CA ILE A 230 8.56 -5.26 6.65
C ILE A 230 8.84 -4.07 7.57
N GLY A 231 9.31 -2.94 7.02
CA GLY A 231 9.62 -1.74 7.79
C GLY A 231 8.38 -1.20 8.51
N MET A 232 7.26 -1.10 7.81
CA MET A 232 5.98 -0.67 8.39
C MET A 232 5.53 -1.59 9.52
N ALA A 233 5.54 -2.91 9.31
CA ALA A 233 5.16 -3.88 10.33
C ALA A 233 6.11 -3.88 11.52
N TYR A 234 7.42 -3.81 11.28
CA TYR A 234 8.41 -3.70 12.34
C TYR A 234 8.17 -2.44 13.20
N GLY A 235 7.97 -1.30 12.55
CA GLY A 235 7.64 -0.05 13.22
C GLY A 235 6.39 -0.19 14.10
N VAL A 236 5.28 -0.68 13.53
CA VAL A 236 3.99 -0.85 14.22
C VAL A 236 4.10 -1.83 15.42
N LEU A 237 4.79 -2.96 15.24
CA LEU A 237 4.87 -4.00 16.26
C LEU A 237 5.92 -3.72 17.35
N THR A 238 6.76 -2.71 17.16
CA THR A 238 7.81 -2.32 18.13
C THR A 238 7.64 -0.91 18.71
N ALA A 239 6.74 -0.10 18.13
CA ALA A 239 6.42 1.21 18.68
C ALA A 239 5.51 1.12 19.89
N ASP A 240 5.68 2.06 20.81
CA ASP A 240 4.81 2.21 21.96
C ASP A 240 3.69 3.20 21.65
N PHE A 241 2.51 2.68 21.36
CA PHE A 241 1.30 3.48 21.10
C PHE A 241 0.63 3.95 22.40
N GLY A 242 1.26 3.74 23.56
CA GLY A 242 0.68 4.04 24.87
C GLY A 242 -0.33 2.99 25.35
N SER A 243 -0.72 3.12 26.61
CA SER A 243 -1.76 2.26 27.17
C SER A 243 -3.14 2.71 26.70
N PRO A 244 -4.04 1.79 26.33
CA PRO A 244 -5.41 2.13 26.05
C PRO A 244 -6.02 2.87 27.25
N LEU A 245 -6.81 3.91 26.98
CA LEU A 245 -7.62 4.54 28.03
C LEU A 245 -8.48 3.47 28.70
N PRO A 246 -8.69 3.53 30.03
CA PRO A 246 -9.61 2.64 30.72
C PRO A 246 -10.94 2.63 29.97
N ALA A 247 -11.56 1.44 29.84
CA ALA A 247 -12.78 1.20 29.07
C ALA A 247 -14.04 1.96 29.57
N SER A 248 -13.89 3.08 30.27
CA SER A 248 -14.96 3.86 30.90
C SER A 248 -15.72 4.81 29.96
N ALA A 249 -15.32 4.94 28.71
CA ALA A 249 -16.13 5.61 27.72
C ALA A 249 -16.37 4.70 26.52
N PRO A 250 -17.63 4.33 26.19
CA PRO A 250 -17.90 3.74 24.90
C PRO A 250 -17.42 4.73 23.86
N SER A 251 -16.31 4.41 23.18
CA SER A 251 -15.87 5.16 22.01
C SER A 251 -17.08 5.24 21.09
N LYS A 252 -17.70 6.42 21.00
CA LYS A 252 -18.70 6.66 19.96
C LYS A 252 -17.99 6.33 18.66
N SER A 253 -18.27 5.14 18.13
CA SER A 253 -17.74 4.65 16.87
C SER A 253 -17.88 5.77 15.85
N THR A 254 -16.81 6.51 15.61
CA THR A 254 -16.75 7.46 14.51
C THR A 254 -17.02 6.64 13.27
N GLY A 255 -18.10 6.98 12.56
CA GLY A 255 -18.71 6.12 11.55
C GLY A 255 -17.71 5.49 10.61
N ALA A 256 -17.60 4.18 10.66
CA ALA A 256 -16.73 3.41 9.75
C ALA A 256 -17.24 3.44 8.30
N ALA A 257 -18.41 3.98 8.04
CA ALA A 257 -19.06 3.98 6.73
C ALA A 257 -18.17 4.64 5.65
N TRP A 258 -17.65 5.83 5.90
CA TRP A 258 -16.81 6.53 4.93
C TRP A 258 -15.47 5.82 4.65
N PRO A 259 -14.73 5.34 5.67
CA PRO A 259 -13.53 4.54 5.40
C PRO A 259 -13.80 3.25 4.65
N ILE A 260 -14.89 2.55 4.96
CA ILE A 260 -15.30 1.35 4.24
C ILE A 260 -15.66 1.70 2.79
N PHE A 261 -16.42 2.77 2.57
CA PHE A 261 -16.74 3.25 1.23
C PHE A 261 -15.47 3.60 0.44
N GLY A 262 -14.53 4.32 1.05
CA GLY A 262 -13.25 4.66 0.41
C GLY A 262 -12.46 3.43 -0.06
N LEU A 263 -12.34 2.43 0.82
CA LEU A 263 -11.56 1.22 0.52
C LEU A 263 -12.29 0.24 -0.40
N MET A 264 -13.60 0.04 -0.22
CA MET A 264 -14.35 -1.04 -0.88
C MET A 264 -15.23 -0.58 -2.05
N ALA A 265 -15.37 0.72 -2.26
CA ALA A 265 -16.11 1.26 -3.39
C ALA A 265 -15.28 2.27 -4.19
N LEU A 266 -14.80 3.36 -3.58
CA LEU A 266 -14.16 4.44 -4.31
C LEU A 266 -12.85 4.01 -4.99
N ILE A 267 -11.93 3.38 -4.26
CA ILE A 267 -10.65 2.92 -4.83
C ILE A 267 -10.87 1.86 -5.91
N PRO A 268 -11.64 0.78 -5.69
CA PRO A 268 -11.96 -0.19 -6.74
C PRO A 268 -12.65 0.42 -7.96
N PHE A 269 -13.54 1.40 -7.76
CA PHE A 269 -14.20 2.13 -8.84
C PHE A 269 -13.18 2.89 -9.71
N ILE A 270 -12.29 3.67 -9.07
CA ILE A 270 -11.28 4.45 -9.79
C ILE A 270 -10.36 3.52 -10.58
N VAL A 271 -9.92 2.40 -9.97
CA VAL A 271 -9.07 1.41 -10.63
C VAL A 271 -9.78 0.80 -11.82
N TRP A 272 -11.04 0.35 -11.68
CA TRP A 272 -11.80 -0.17 -12.80
C TRP A 272 -11.94 0.88 -13.91
N HIS A 273 -12.43 2.08 -13.57
CA HIS A 273 -12.72 3.14 -14.54
C HIS A 273 -11.49 3.60 -15.33
N GLN A 274 -10.31 3.61 -14.70
CA GLN A 274 -9.08 4.13 -15.33
C GLN A 274 -8.23 3.06 -15.99
N SER A 275 -8.43 1.78 -15.66
CA SER A 275 -7.54 0.71 -16.12
C SER A 275 -8.22 -0.27 -17.08
N PHE A 276 -9.56 -0.38 -17.05
CA PHE A 276 -10.31 -1.32 -17.87
C PHE A 276 -10.98 -0.60 -19.05
N GLY A 277 -10.19 -0.23 -20.03
CA GLY A 277 -10.67 0.28 -21.32
C GLY A 277 -10.20 -0.63 -22.46
N GLU A 278 -10.96 -0.74 -23.53
CA GLU A 278 -10.61 -1.59 -24.70
C GLU A 278 -9.19 -1.29 -25.19
N LYS A 279 -8.83 -0.01 -25.32
CA LYS A 279 -7.51 0.42 -25.81
C LYS A 279 -6.36 -0.01 -24.90
N ASP A 280 -6.60 -0.07 -23.59
CA ASP A 280 -5.57 -0.37 -22.59
C ASP A 280 -5.35 -1.89 -22.48
N GLN A 281 -6.38 -2.69 -22.76
CA GLN A 281 -6.35 -4.13 -22.63
C GLN A 281 -6.00 -4.86 -23.93
N LEU A 282 -6.37 -4.28 -25.09
CA LEU A 282 -6.22 -4.93 -26.40
C LEU A 282 -4.82 -5.48 -26.64
N PRO A 283 -3.70 -4.76 -26.36
CA PRO A 283 -2.35 -5.29 -26.57
C PRO A 283 -2.03 -6.55 -25.74
N ALA A 284 -2.58 -6.66 -24.54
CA ALA A 284 -2.40 -7.86 -23.71
C ALA A 284 -3.19 -9.04 -24.27
N TYR A 285 -4.38 -8.81 -24.78
CA TYR A 285 -5.23 -9.84 -25.35
C TYR A 285 -4.81 -10.26 -26.76
N GLU A 286 -4.16 -9.42 -27.54
CA GLU A 286 -3.50 -9.80 -28.80
C GLU A 286 -2.42 -10.86 -28.56
N VAL A 287 -1.75 -10.83 -27.42
CA VAL A 287 -0.78 -11.85 -27.02
C VAL A 287 -1.45 -13.09 -26.40
N ALA A 288 -2.41 -12.86 -25.50
CA ALA A 288 -3.03 -13.93 -24.72
C ALA A 288 -4.03 -14.78 -25.55
N MET A 289 -4.77 -14.14 -26.44
CA MET A 289 -5.83 -14.77 -27.26
C MET A 289 -5.97 -14.09 -28.63
N PRO A 290 -5.05 -14.34 -29.58
CA PRO A 290 -5.02 -13.62 -30.87
C PRO A 290 -6.25 -13.84 -31.75
N ALA A 291 -7.03 -14.89 -31.52
CA ALA A 291 -8.18 -15.24 -32.37
C ALA A 291 -9.33 -14.22 -32.27
N ASP A 292 -9.55 -13.63 -31.08
CA ASP A 292 -10.59 -12.61 -30.89
C ASP A 292 -10.25 -11.71 -29.68
N PRO A 293 -9.20 -10.88 -29.78
CA PRO A 293 -8.71 -10.10 -28.64
C PRO A 293 -9.72 -9.06 -28.16
N ALA A 294 -10.50 -8.47 -29.07
CA ALA A 294 -11.49 -7.44 -28.70
C ALA A 294 -12.65 -8.01 -27.87
N PHE A 295 -13.15 -9.20 -28.23
CA PHE A 295 -14.19 -9.88 -27.46
C PHE A 295 -13.71 -10.15 -26.03
N TRP A 296 -12.50 -10.69 -25.87
CA TRP A 296 -11.95 -11.04 -24.56
C TRP A 296 -11.62 -9.80 -23.72
N ALA A 297 -11.15 -8.72 -24.33
CA ALA A 297 -10.93 -7.45 -23.64
C ALA A 297 -12.26 -6.86 -23.11
N ASN A 298 -13.31 -6.84 -23.93
CA ASN A 298 -14.64 -6.37 -23.49
C ASN A 298 -15.26 -7.27 -22.42
N MET A 299 -15.04 -8.58 -22.49
CA MET A 299 -15.48 -9.50 -21.44
C MET A 299 -14.75 -9.24 -20.13
N ALA A 300 -13.43 -8.98 -20.18
CA ALA A 300 -12.64 -8.66 -18.99
C ALA A 300 -13.10 -7.36 -18.32
N ASP A 301 -13.42 -6.31 -19.09
CA ASP A 301 -13.99 -5.08 -18.56
C ASP A 301 -15.34 -5.35 -17.86
N THR A 302 -16.24 -6.11 -18.50
CA THR A 302 -17.52 -6.50 -17.91
C THR A 302 -17.35 -7.26 -16.60
N LEU A 303 -16.42 -8.22 -16.56
CA LEU A 303 -16.12 -9.00 -15.35
C LEU A 303 -15.47 -8.13 -14.26
N ALA A 304 -14.61 -7.18 -14.63
CA ALA A 304 -14.02 -6.23 -13.69
C ALA A 304 -15.09 -5.29 -13.10
N PHE A 305 -16.03 -4.82 -13.91
CA PHE A 305 -17.18 -4.03 -13.43
C PHE A 305 -18.04 -4.84 -12.45
N ALA A 306 -18.35 -6.09 -12.76
CA ALA A 306 -19.06 -6.98 -11.84
C ALA A 306 -18.27 -7.18 -10.52
N GLY A 307 -16.96 -7.30 -10.60
CA GLY A 307 -16.06 -7.36 -9.45
C GLY A 307 -16.10 -6.08 -8.60
N PHE A 308 -16.10 -4.91 -9.23
CA PHE A 308 -16.32 -3.64 -8.53
C PHE A 308 -17.66 -3.64 -7.78
N LEU A 309 -18.75 -4.01 -8.43
CA LEU A 309 -20.07 -4.08 -7.79
C LEU A 309 -20.07 -5.04 -6.59
N LEU A 310 -19.41 -6.19 -6.71
CA LEU A 310 -19.30 -7.15 -5.61
C LEU A 310 -18.54 -6.57 -4.40
N THR A 311 -17.42 -5.84 -4.62
CA THR A 311 -16.69 -5.19 -3.53
C THR A 311 -17.51 -4.08 -2.89
N MET A 312 -18.19 -3.27 -3.68
CA MET A 312 -19.07 -2.19 -3.21
C MET A 312 -20.25 -2.73 -2.38
N ILE A 313 -20.95 -3.76 -2.86
CA ILE A 313 -22.05 -4.41 -2.12
C ILE A 313 -21.54 -5.02 -0.82
N SER A 314 -20.38 -5.69 -0.86
CA SER A 314 -19.75 -6.24 0.34
C SER A 314 -19.43 -5.14 1.36
N GLY A 315 -18.88 -4.01 0.91
CA GLY A 315 -18.63 -2.83 1.73
C GLY A 315 -19.90 -2.28 2.37
N PHE A 316 -20.99 -2.18 1.63
CA PHE A 316 -22.28 -1.74 2.15
C PHE A 316 -22.81 -2.68 3.24
N VAL A 317 -22.76 -4.00 3.01
CA VAL A 317 -23.17 -5.01 4.00
C VAL A 317 -22.32 -4.93 5.27
N ILE A 318 -21.00 -4.80 5.12
CA ILE A 318 -20.07 -4.67 6.25
C ILE A 318 -20.32 -3.39 7.03
N SER A 319 -20.52 -2.27 6.36
CA SER A 319 -20.83 -0.97 6.98
C SER A 319 -22.10 -1.02 7.82
N ASN A 320 -23.17 -1.63 7.30
CA ASN A 320 -24.44 -1.78 8.02
C ASN A 320 -24.31 -2.66 9.27
N LYS A 321 -23.50 -3.72 9.19
CA LYS A 321 -23.28 -4.63 10.31
C LYS A 321 -22.32 -4.05 11.36
N TRP A 322 -21.43 -3.13 11.00
CA TRP A 322 -20.30 -2.67 11.83
C TRP A 322 -20.71 -2.12 13.20
N LYS A 323 -21.74 -1.28 13.24
CA LYS A 323 -22.14 -0.56 14.47
C LYS A 323 -22.66 -1.47 15.60
N GLN A 324 -23.28 -2.59 15.24
CA GLN A 324 -23.98 -3.47 16.18
C GLN A 324 -23.15 -4.68 16.63
N ARG A 325 -21.89 -4.80 16.15
CA ARG A 325 -21.06 -5.98 16.36
C ARG A 325 -20.03 -5.78 17.48
N SER A 326 -19.77 -6.89 18.18
CA SER A 326 -18.66 -7.00 19.13
C SER A 326 -17.29 -6.89 18.42
N ASP A 327 -16.22 -6.62 19.15
CA ASP A 327 -14.88 -6.52 18.57
C ASP A 327 -14.41 -7.81 17.90
N ALA A 328 -14.83 -8.97 18.43
CA ALA A 328 -14.54 -10.26 17.79
C ALA A 328 -15.22 -10.39 16.41
N GLU A 329 -16.49 -9.98 16.32
CA GLU A 329 -17.22 -9.99 15.05
C GLU A 329 -16.69 -8.93 14.09
N ARG A 330 -16.31 -7.75 14.59
CA ARG A 330 -15.63 -6.72 13.78
C ARG A 330 -14.32 -7.21 13.19
N LEU A 331 -13.54 -7.97 13.97
CA LEU A 331 -12.31 -8.58 13.46
C LEU A 331 -12.59 -9.56 12.32
N GLN A 332 -13.70 -10.31 12.37
CA GLN A 332 -14.12 -11.15 11.24
C GLN A 332 -14.54 -10.32 10.03
N LEU A 333 -15.22 -9.19 10.22
CA LEU A 333 -15.55 -8.27 9.11
C LEU A 333 -14.30 -7.68 8.48
N ILE A 334 -13.30 -7.27 9.26
CA ILE A 334 -11.99 -6.82 8.75
C ILE A 334 -11.31 -7.93 7.94
N LYS A 335 -11.33 -9.16 8.46
CA LYS A 335 -10.76 -10.33 7.77
C LYS A 335 -11.40 -10.54 6.40
N TRP A 336 -12.73 -10.54 6.34
CA TRP A 336 -13.42 -10.72 5.07
C TRP A 336 -13.19 -9.55 4.11
N SER A 337 -13.17 -8.31 4.61
CA SER A 337 -12.82 -7.14 3.79
C SER A 337 -11.43 -7.24 3.18
N ALA A 338 -10.43 -7.64 3.98
CA ALA A 338 -9.06 -7.79 3.53
C ALA A 338 -8.92 -8.89 2.47
N ILE A 339 -9.60 -10.05 2.68
CA ILE A 339 -9.60 -11.17 1.72
C ILE A 339 -10.31 -10.78 0.43
N ILE A 340 -11.46 -10.11 0.51
CA ILE A 340 -12.23 -9.66 -0.67
C ILE A 340 -11.41 -8.65 -1.48
N LEU A 341 -10.82 -7.64 -0.82
CA LEU A 341 -10.02 -6.62 -1.50
C LEU A 341 -8.78 -7.21 -2.16
N PHE A 342 -8.07 -8.11 -1.49
CA PHE A 342 -6.88 -8.74 -2.07
C PHE A 342 -7.26 -9.73 -3.17
N GLY A 343 -8.27 -10.56 -2.95
CA GLY A 343 -8.77 -11.50 -3.97
C GLY A 343 -9.27 -10.77 -5.22
N MET A 344 -9.97 -9.65 -5.06
CA MET A 344 -10.42 -8.86 -6.20
C MET A 344 -9.25 -8.20 -6.94
N TYR A 345 -8.22 -7.73 -6.21
CA TYR A 345 -7.02 -7.18 -6.82
C TYR A 345 -6.27 -8.23 -7.65
N LEU A 346 -6.25 -9.50 -7.19
CA LEU A 346 -5.74 -10.63 -7.96
C LEU A 346 -6.60 -10.93 -9.18
N ILE A 347 -7.93 -10.95 -9.05
CA ILE A 347 -8.82 -11.15 -10.19
C ILE A 347 -8.57 -10.06 -11.24
N TYR A 348 -8.46 -8.81 -10.83
CA TYR A 348 -8.20 -7.69 -11.72
C TYR A 348 -6.87 -7.84 -12.47
N THR A 349 -5.78 -8.25 -11.80
CA THR A 349 -4.51 -8.45 -12.51
C THR A 349 -4.57 -9.58 -13.53
N PHE A 350 -5.33 -10.64 -13.27
CA PHE A 350 -5.57 -11.69 -14.26
C PHE A 350 -6.43 -11.19 -15.43
N LEU A 351 -7.45 -10.40 -15.15
CA LEU A 351 -8.32 -9.82 -16.18
C LEU A 351 -7.56 -8.84 -17.06
N ILE A 352 -6.82 -7.86 -16.50
CA ILE A 352 -6.14 -6.84 -17.31
C ILE A 352 -4.99 -7.41 -18.15
N THR A 353 -4.42 -8.54 -17.72
CA THR A 353 -3.30 -9.18 -18.44
C THR A 353 -3.73 -10.31 -19.36
N GLY A 354 -4.98 -10.78 -19.29
CA GLY A 354 -5.39 -12.00 -19.99
C GLY A 354 -4.71 -13.28 -19.51
N ALA A 355 -4.01 -13.25 -18.38
CA ALA A 355 -3.23 -14.39 -17.87
C ALA A 355 -4.07 -15.62 -17.51
N TYR A 356 -5.37 -15.50 -17.40
CA TYR A 356 -6.29 -16.62 -17.23
C TYR A 356 -6.54 -17.42 -18.52
N LEU A 357 -6.19 -16.88 -19.68
CA LEU A 357 -6.32 -17.53 -20.98
C LEU A 357 -5.00 -18.17 -21.42
N SER A 358 -3.86 -17.61 -20.99
CA SER A 358 -2.53 -18.05 -21.42
C SER A 358 -1.49 -17.87 -20.31
N VAL A 359 -0.57 -18.83 -20.17
CA VAL A 359 0.48 -18.83 -19.13
C VAL A 359 1.71 -18.00 -19.56
N TYR A 360 1.53 -16.94 -20.32
CA TYR A 360 2.65 -16.11 -20.77
C TYR A 360 3.20 -15.16 -19.68
N ARG A 361 2.49 -15.05 -18.55
CA ARG A 361 2.87 -14.26 -17.38
C ARG A 361 2.93 -15.11 -16.11
N PRO A 362 4.01 -15.87 -15.89
CA PRO A 362 4.13 -16.78 -14.76
C PRO A 362 4.08 -16.08 -13.39
N GLU A 363 4.49 -14.80 -13.31
CA GLU A 363 4.43 -13.99 -12.09
C GLU A 363 3.00 -13.87 -11.53
N GLN A 364 1.97 -13.88 -12.37
CA GLN A 364 0.57 -13.78 -11.92
C GLN A 364 0.18 -14.97 -11.03
N TYR A 365 0.66 -16.15 -11.36
CA TYR A 365 0.41 -17.36 -10.58
C TYR A 365 1.17 -17.37 -9.26
N LEU A 366 2.37 -16.77 -9.21
CA LEU A 366 3.11 -16.60 -7.95
C LEU A 366 2.37 -15.67 -6.98
N TYR A 367 1.62 -14.69 -7.48
CA TYR A 367 0.78 -13.84 -6.63
C TYR A 367 -0.36 -14.63 -5.98
N LEU A 368 -0.97 -15.59 -6.69
CA LEU A 368 -1.96 -16.49 -6.11
C LEU A 368 -1.35 -17.38 -5.02
N VAL A 369 -0.15 -17.92 -5.25
CA VAL A 369 0.58 -18.71 -4.25
C VAL A 369 0.86 -17.85 -3.00
N ASN A 370 1.37 -16.63 -3.16
CA ASN A 370 1.60 -15.72 -2.05
C ASN A 370 0.32 -15.43 -1.27
N PHE A 371 -0.78 -15.14 -1.95
CA PHE A 371 -2.06 -14.92 -1.31
C PHE A 371 -2.53 -16.14 -0.51
N ALA A 372 -2.45 -17.33 -1.10
CA ALA A 372 -2.81 -18.57 -0.41
C ALA A 372 -1.96 -18.81 0.84
N VAL A 373 -0.64 -18.58 0.78
CA VAL A 373 0.27 -18.69 1.92
C VAL A 373 -0.08 -17.66 3.00
N ILE A 374 -0.34 -16.41 2.64
CA ILE A 374 -0.71 -15.33 3.57
C ILE A 374 -2.01 -15.70 4.31
N VAL A 375 -3.04 -16.13 3.59
CA VAL A 375 -4.33 -16.51 4.20
C VAL A 375 -4.18 -17.76 5.07
N ALA A 376 -3.43 -18.76 4.64
CA ALA A 376 -3.20 -20.01 5.38
C ALA A 376 -2.42 -19.78 6.68
N LEU A 377 -1.44 -18.87 6.68
CA LEU A 377 -0.59 -18.59 7.84
C LEU A 377 -1.16 -17.51 8.77
N MET A 378 -2.16 -16.75 8.35
CA MET A 378 -2.77 -15.70 9.18
C MET A 378 -3.26 -16.19 10.56
N PRO A 379 -3.88 -17.39 10.72
CA PRO A 379 -4.29 -17.91 12.02
C PRO A 379 -3.10 -18.15 12.97
N ALA A 380 -1.92 -18.48 12.45
CA ALA A 380 -0.71 -18.77 13.21
C ALA A 380 -0.05 -17.52 13.83
N CYS A 381 -0.46 -16.29 13.41
CA CYS A 381 0.01 -15.08 14.06
C CYS A 381 -0.45 -15.04 15.53
N SER A 382 0.48 -14.98 16.46
CA SER A 382 0.18 -14.82 17.88
C SER A 382 -0.09 -13.35 18.19
N PRO A 383 -0.96 -13.04 19.18
CA PRO A 383 -1.16 -11.67 19.63
C PRO A 383 0.18 -11.06 20.08
N VAL A 384 0.48 -9.87 19.60
CA VAL A 384 1.70 -9.16 19.96
C VAL A 384 1.44 -8.44 21.28
N ASN A 385 2.20 -8.76 22.33
CA ASN A 385 2.12 -8.23 23.69
C ASN A 385 0.91 -8.72 24.50
N GLY A 386 0.86 -10.01 24.89
CA GLY A 386 0.22 -10.48 26.13
C GLY A 386 -1.20 -10.03 26.54
N LEU A 387 -1.80 -9.09 25.81
CA LEU A 387 -3.09 -8.46 26.09
C LEU A 387 -4.30 -9.31 25.65
N PHE A 388 -4.05 -10.43 25.01
CA PHE A 388 -5.05 -11.45 24.73
C PHE A 388 -4.78 -12.72 25.55
N SER A 389 -4.73 -12.62 26.87
CA SER A 389 -5.08 -13.77 27.67
C SER A 389 -6.61 -13.88 27.67
N TYR A 390 -7.17 -14.69 26.80
CA TYR A 390 -8.50 -15.24 27.05
C TYR A 390 -8.37 -16.09 28.32
N ARG A 391 -8.80 -15.57 29.46
CA ARG A 391 -9.34 -16.36 30.55
C ARG A 391 -10.85 -16.39 30.42
#